data_a4ad759a691f76414d3c8d793271ba62
#
_entry.id   a4ad759a691f76414d3c8d793271ba62
#
_cell.length_a   1.000
_cell.length_b   1.000
_cell.length_c   1.000
_cell.angle_alpha   90.00
_cell.angle_beta   90.00
_cell.angle_gamma   90.00
#
_symmetry.space_group_name_H-M   'P 1'
#
loop_
_entity.id
_entity.type
_entity.pdbx_description
1 polymer ?
#
loop_
_entity_poly.entity_id
_entity_poly.type
_entity_poly.pdbx_seq_one_letter_code
_entity_poly.pdbx_strand_id
1 'polypeptide(L)'
;MNKKTVRNILIGVAVALVILLIIVFSILLRKDANGLNAFDRNKVVASAAGESITMREYAMAMSNSLSYYTYYGMEYTDEELKTLQENVASQLLLHKVMLKKVDELGLSLTPEELAQCKKTAEDQLTQLEESIGSQMATSGNYSNASVQSQINDYFTNRLGMTKAQYKSFIEMQEKAEIAEDKLTAYYEGELSNFTEEELLAYYDKFVTENYADNYEPGTYSMQMYMYMIGYNQVPFLYVPENYIYVDVLSYTAGSEEDAKAFEQRFKDGEDFDTLAAADGVTTAHDKLKAPYAIGEADWGYVLGSADVYTLAQSLEVGQTDSTVIQNTTTATDGTETESSNYTVYIVKRVDGAFCENGAASGIVDIDYYDGVRDQVKSSYESTRFSDLAESWLTDKQLSDAIYTFAG
;
A
#
# COMPACT_ATOMS: atom_id res chain seq x y z
N MET A 1 -62.93 -29.02 -28.86
CA MET A 1 -61.66 -29.10 -29.63
C MET A 1 -61.36 -30.54 -30.00
N ASN A 2 -61.02 -30.82 -31.24
CA ASN A 2 -60.77 -32.22 -31.72
C ASN A 2 -59.49 -32.77 -31.06
N LYS A 3 -59.49 -34.07 -30.63
CA LYS A 3 -58.35 -34.75 -30.00
C LYS A 3 -57.05 -34.59 -30.81
N LYS A 4 -57.13 -34.52 -32.12
CA LYS A 4 -56.02 -34.33 -33.03
C LYS A 4 -55.41 -32.91 -32.91
N THR A 5 -56.23 -31.90 -32.74
CA THR A 5 -55.84 -30.51 -32.55
C THR A 5 -55.12 -30.33 -31.19
N VAL A 6 -55.65 -30.92 -30.11
CA VAL A 6 -55.03 -30.89 -28.77
C VAL A 6 -53.67 -31.57 -28.80
N ARG A 7 -53.52 -32.71 -29.44
CA ARG A 7 -52.27 -33.43 -29.58
C ARG A 7 -51.21 -32.63 -30.36
N ASN A 8 -51.60 -31.96 -31.46
CA ASN A 8 -50.70 -31.13 -32.22
C ASN A 8 -50.24 -29.88 -31.44
N ILE A 9 -51.12 -29.26 -30.66
CA ILE A 9 -50.75 -28.15 -29.77
C ILE A 9 -49.76 -28.64 -28.71
N LEU A 10 -50.03 -29.78 -28.06
CA LEU A 10 -49.11 -30.34 -27.05
C LEU A 10 -47.72 -30.67 -27.63
N ILE A 11 -47.68 -31.23 -28.86
CA ILE A 11 -46.43 -31.50 -29.56
C ILE A 11 -45.70 -30.17 -29.85
N GLY A 12 -46.41 -29.14 -30.33
CA GLY A 12 -45.83 -27.81 -30.61
C GLY A 12 -45.26 -27.15 -29.35
N VAL A 13 -45.97 -27.22 -28.23
CA VAL A 13 -45.48 -26.72 -26.94
C VAL A 13 -44.24 -27.48 -26.44
N ALA A 14 -44.26 -28.82 -26.55
CA ALA A 14 -43.10 -29.63 -26.18
C ALA A 14 -41.87 -29.33 -27.04
N VAL A 15 -42.03 -29.15 -28.33
CA VAL A 15 -40.93 -28.77 -29.26
C VAL A 15 -40.42 -27.36 -28.91
N ALA A 16 -41.30 -26.40 -28.65
CA ALA A 16 -40.92 -25.05 -28.26
C ALA A 16 -40.15 -25.05 -26.93
N LEU A 17 -40.55 -25.86 -25.95
CA LEU A 17 -39.82 -26.02 -24.68
C LEU A 17 -38.44 -26.65 -24.87
N VAL A 18 -38.32 -27.67 -25.76
CA VAL A 18 -37.01 -28.27 -26.06
C VAL A 18 -36.08 -27.25 -26.73
N ILE A 19 -36.60 -26.47 -27.69
CA ILE A 19 -35.82 -25.42 -28.36
C ILE A 19 -35.37 -24.37 -27.32
N LEU A 20 -36.27 -23.93 -26.45
CA LEU A 20 -35.95 -22.99 -25.37
C LEU A 20 -34.87 -23.54 -24.44
N LEU A 21 -34.95 -24.82 -24.06
CA LEU A 21 -33.95 -25.50 -23.25
C LEU A 21 -32.58 -25.54 -23.96
N ILE A 22 -32.56 -25.86 -25.27
CA ILE A 22 -31.32 -25.87 -26.06
C ILE A 22 -30.71 -24.48 -26.11
N ILE A 23 -31.50 -23.42 -26.31
CA ILE A 23 -31.04 -22.03 -26.34
C ILE A 23 -30.47 -21.65 -24.98
N VAL A 24 -31.20 -21.90 -23.87
CA VAL A 24 -30.76 -21.62 -22.51
C VAL A 24 -29.46 -22.37 -22.21
N PHE A 25 -29.38 -23.67 -22.56
CA PHE A 25 -28.19 -24.48 -22.32
C PHE A 25 -26.98 -23.99 -23.12
N SER A 26 -27.22 -23.57 -24.39
CA SER A 26 -26.19 -22.98 -25.24
C SER A 26 -25.64 -21.66 -24.67
N ILE A 27 -26.51 -20.84 -24.08
CA ILE A 27 -26.09 -19.60 -23.38
C ILE A 27 -25.29 -19.92 -22.10
N LEU A 28 -25.73 -20.90 -21.31
CA LEU A 28 -25.06 -21.32 -20.08
C LEU A 28 -23.68 -21.96 -20.30
N LEU A 29 -23.48 -22.60 -21.49
CA LEU A 29 -22.21 -23.20 -21.89
C LEU A 29 -21.24 -22.21 -22.57
N ARG A 30 -21.72 -21.01 -22.93
CA ARG A 30 -20.87 -20.01 -23.57
C ARG A 30 -19.80 -19.57 -22.56
N LYS A 31 -18.55 -19.64 -22.98
CA LYS A 31 -17.42 -19.17 -22.20
C LYS A 31 -17.27 -17.65 -22.32
N ASP A 32 -16.93 -17.01 -21.23
CA ASP A 32 -16.55 -15.60 -21.16
C ASP A 32 -15.08 -15.38 -21.57
N ALA A 33 -14.60 -14.14 -21.44
CA ALA A 33 -13.22 -13.77 -21.78
C ALA A 33 -12.17 -14.54 -20.94
N ASN A 34 -12.53 -14.98 -19.74
CA ASN A 34 -11.66 -15.76 -18.85
C ASN A 34 -11.79 -17.28 -19.08
N GLY A 35 -12.46 -17.70 -20.16
CA GLY A 35 -12.64 -19.10 -20.49
C GLY A 35 -13.63 -19.87 -19.61
N LEU A 36 -14.38 -19.18 -18.74
CA LEU A 36 -15.34 -19.75 -17.78
C LEU A 36 -16.77 -19.66 -18.33
N ASN A 37 -17.55 -20.71 -18.19
CA ASN A 37 -18.98 -20.70 -18.45
C ASN A 37 -19.78 -20.50 -17.14
N ALA A 38 -21.12 -20.40 -17.26
CA ALA A 38 -21.98 -20.16 -16.10
C ALA A 38 -21.91 -21.27 -15.04
N PHE A 39 -21.65 -22.51 -15.42
CA PHE A 39 -21.49 -23.61 -14.46
C PHE A 39 -20.16 -23.53 -13.75
N ASP A 40 -19.06 -23.19 -14.47
CA ASP A 40 -17.75 -23.00 -13.88
C ASP A 40 -17.78 -21.84 -12.87
N ARG A 41 -18.41 -20.73 -13.22
CA ARG A 41 -18.57 -19.56 -12.37
C ARG A 41 -19.30 -19.83 -11.05
N ASN A 42 -20.20 -20.81 -11.02
CA ASN A 42 -20.99 -21.15 -9.84
C ASN A 42 -20.35 -22.26 -8.97
N LYS A 43 -19.23 -22.85 -9.40
CA LYS A 43 -18.52 -23.84 -8.56
C LYS A 43 -17.96 -23.19 -7.31
N VAL A 44 -18.11 -23.87 -6.20
CA VAL A 44 -17.40 -23.53 -4.96
C VAL A 44 -15.90 -23.81 -5.16
N VAL A 45 -15.07 -22.82 -4.90
CA VAL A 45 -13.62 -22.90 -5.09
C VAL A 45 -12.83 -22.78 -3.79
N ALA A 46 -13.47 -22.26 -2.74
CA ALA A 46 -12.91 -22.31 -1.40
C ALA A 46 -14.02 -22.36 -0.35
N SER A 47 -13.74 -22.95 0.81
CA SER A 47 -14.65 -23.01 1.96
C SER A 47 -13.89 -22.99 3.27
N ALA A 48 -14.46 -22.37 4.32
CA ALA A 48 -13.98 -22.37 5.70
C ALA A 48 -15.11 -22.02 6.65
N ALA A 49 -15.11 -22.58 7.86
CA ALA A 49 -16.05 -22.23 8.94
C ALA A 49 -17.55 -22.32 8.53
N GLY A 50 -17.88 -23.16 7.55
CA GLY A 50 -19.23 -23.29 6.99
C GLY A 50 -19.60 -22.25 5.92
N GLU A 51 -18.73 -21.30 5.62
CA GLU A 51 -18.85 -20.36 4.51
C GLU A 51 -18.14 -20.88 3.25
N SER A 52 -18.52 -20.33 2.09
CA SER A 52 -17.89 -20.70 0.84
C SER A 52 -17.87 -19.54 -0.16
N ILE A 53 -16.89 -19.57 -1.05
CA ILE A 53 -16.82 -18.64 -2.21
C ILE A 53 -16.93 -19.41 -3.51
N THR A 54 -17.56 -18.77 -4.49
CA THR A 54 -17.68 -19.31 -5.85
C THR A 54 -16.53 -18.83 -6.73
N MET A 55 -16.29 -19.55 -7.83
CA MET A 55 -15.34 -19.11 -8.87
C MET A 55 -15.67 -17.70 -9.39
N ARG A 56 -16.93 -17.29 -9.39
CA ARG A 56 -17.34 -15.95 -9.81
C ARG A 56 -16.77 -14.87 -8.88
N GLU A 57 -16.97 -15.02 -7.57
CA GLU A 57 -16.47 -14.09 -6.56
C GLU A 57 -14.93 -14.05 -6.58
N TYR A 58 -14.33 -15.22 -6.65
CA TYR A 58 -12.86 -15.36 -6.74
C TYR A 58 -12.29 -14.70 -8.00
N ALA A 59 -12.85 -15.00 -9.18
CA ALA A 59 -12.37 -14.44 -10.43
C ALA A 59 -12.49 -12.90 -10.48
N MET A 60 -13.54 -12.34 -9.86
CA MET A 60 -13.69 -10.89 -9.75
C MET A 60 -12.60 -10.28 -8.89
N ALA A 61 -12.38 -10.80 -7.69
CA ALA A 61 -11.35 -10.31 -6.80
C ALA A 61 -9.93 -10.50 -7.40
N MET A 62 -9.66 -11.66 -7.99
CA MET A 62 -8.39 -11.96 -8.65
C MET A 62 -8.11 -11.03 -9.83
N SER A 63 -9.13 -10.74 -10.66
CA SER A 63 -8.99 -9.80 -11.79
C SER A 63 -8.65 -8.37 -11.30
N ASN A 64 -9.22 -7.94 -10.19
CA ASN A 64 -8.89 -6.65 -9.59
C ASN A 64 -7.43 -6.62 -9.12
N SER A 65 -6.98 -7.67 -8.41
CA SER A 65 -5.60 -7.79 -7.95
C SER A 65 -4.60 -7.79 -9.11
N LEU A 66 -4.85 -8.59 -10.15
CA LEU A 66 -3.99 -8.67 -11.33
C LEU A 66 -3.96 -7.36 -12.13
N SER A 67 -5.08 -6.61 -12.19
CA SER A 67 -5.13 -5.32 -12.87
C SER A 67 -4.18 -4.30 -12.26
N TYR A 68 -4.01 -4.30 -10.95
CA TYR A 68 -3.05 -3.45 -10.24
C TYR A 68 -1.62 -3.72 -10.71
N TYR A 69 -1.20 -4.97 -10.74
CA TYR A 69 0.16 -5.35 -11.16
C TYR A 69 0.41 -5.09 -12.64
N THR A 70 -0.58 -5.38 -13.48
CA THR A 70 -0.49 -5.07 -14.92
C THR A 70 -0.34 -3.57 -15.17
N TYR A 71 -1.02 -2.75 -14.38
CA TYR A 71 -0.94 -1.28 -14.48
C TYR A 71 0.48 -0.76 -14.17
N TYR A 72 1.16 -1.38 -13.20
CA TYR A 72 2.53 -1.01 -12.82
C TYR A 72 3.61 -1.76 -13.62
N GLY A 73 3.22 -2.62 -14.59
CA GLY A 73 4.18 -3.37 -15.42
C GLY A 73 4.98 -4.42 -14.65
N MET A 74 4.42 -4.89 -13.51
CA MET A 74 5.06 -5.93 -12.69
C MET A 74 4.71 -7.31 -13.22
N GLU A 75 5.70 -8.20 -13.30
CA GLU A 75 5.53 -9.61 -13.64
C GLU A 75 5.62 -10.44 -12.36
N TYR A 76 4.82 -11.51 -12.29
CA TYR A 76 4.87 -12.47 -11.19
C TYR A 76 5.72 -13.67 -11.54
N THR A 77 6.43 -14.20 -10.57
CA THR A 77 6.86 -15.58 -10.60
C THR A 77 5.67 -16.51 -10.36
N ASP A 78 5.80 -17.78 -10.73
CA ASP A 78 4.74 -18.79 -10.49
C ASP A 78 4.41 -18.93 -8.99
N GLU A 79 5.39 -18.76 -8.11
CA GLU A 79 5.24 -18.84 -6.65
C GLU A 79 4.49 -17.63 -6.10
N GLU A 80 4.82 -16.41 -6.54
CA GLU A 80 4.11 -15.18 -6.16
C GLU A 80 2.65 -15.22 -6.64
N LEU A 81 2.41 -15.69 -7.87
CA LEU A 81 1.06 -15.83 -8.39
C LEU A 81 0.25 -16.84 -7.56
N LYS A 82 0.85 -17.96 -7.20
CA LYS A 82 0.20 -18.96 -6.35
C LYS A 82 -0.14 -18.39 -4.97
N THR A 83 0.78 -17.68 -4.35
CA THR A 83 0.57 -17.01 -3.07
C THR A 83 -0.56 -15.98 -3.16
N LEU A 84 -0.57 -15.16 -4.20
CA LEU A 84 -1.66 -14.21 -4.46
C LEU A 84 -3.01 -14.91 -4.59
N GLN A 85 -3.08 -16.02 -5.34
CA GLN A 85 -4.29 -16.80 -5.54
C GLN A 85 -4.84 -17.35 -4.22
N GLU A 86 -3.99 -17.89 -3.37
CA GLU A 86 -4.37 -18.39 -2.03
C GLU A 86 -4.83 -17.25 -1.11
N ASN A 87 -4.13 -16.11 -1.12
CA ASN A 87 -4.47 -14.95 -0.31
C ASN A 87 -5.82 -14.36 -0.71
N VAL A 88 -6.08 -14.18 -2.01
CA VAL A 88 -7.38 -13.68 -2.50
C VAL A 88 -8.53 -14.60 -2.09
N ALA A 89 -8.35 -15.91 -2.20
CA ALA A 89 -9.37 -16.86 -1.79
C ALA A 89 -9.61 -16.82 -0.27
N SER A 90 -8.54 -16.73 0.52
CA SER A 90 -8.60 -16.66 1.99
C SER A 90 -9.27 -15.36 2.45
N GLN A 91 -8.93 -14.23 1.84
CA GLN A 91 -9.52 -12.92 2.17
C GLN A 91 -11.03 -12.90 1.91
N LEU A 92 -11.48 -13.42 0.77
CA LEU A 92 -12.92 -13.52 0.48
C LEU A 92 -13.67 -14.42 1.46
N LEU A 93 -13.05 -15.54 1.89
CA LEU A 93 -13.62 -16.39 2.94
C LEU A 93 -13.68 -15.64 4.26
N LEU A 94 -12.60 -14.93 4.61
CA LEU A 94 -12.52 -14.16 5.84
C LEU A 94 -13.61 -13.09 5.91
N HIS A 95 -13.88 -12.37 4.84
CA HIS A 95 -14.98 -11.41 4.75
C HIS A 95 -16.33 -12.05 5.13
N LYS A 96 -16.63 -13.24 4.59
CA LYS A 96 -17.87 -13.97 4.91
C LYS A 96 -17.89 -14.48 6.35
N VAL A 97 -16.76 -14.97 6.83
CA VAL A 97 -16.65 -15.46 8.22
C VAL A 97 -16.76 -14.32 9.22
N MET A 98 -16.19 -13.14 8.94
CA MET A 98 -16.36 -11.94 9.77
C MET A 98 -17.82 -11.48 9.84
N LEU A 99 -18.53 -11.46 8.71
CA LEU A 99 -19.97 -11.15 8.69
C LEU A 99 -20.78 -12.12 9.54
N LYS A 100 -20.48 -13.41 9.49
CA LYS A 100 -21.08 -14.42 10.36
C LYS A 100 -20.72 -14.18 11.83
N LYS A 101 -19.46 -13.82 12.09
CA LYS A 101 -18.97 -13.59 13.46
C LYS A 101 -19.63 -12.39 14.15
N VAL A 102 -19.84 -11.28 13.45
CA VAL A 102 -20.59 -10.14 14.02
C VAL A 102 -22.02 -10.51 14.38
N ASP A 103 -22.69 -11.36 13.58
CA ASP A 103 -24.03 -11.84 13.88
C ASP A 103 -24.02 -12.78 15.11
N GLU A 104 -23.06 -13.70 15.20
CA GLU A 104 -22.89 -14.61 16.35
C GLU A 104 -22.65 -13.86 17.66
N LEU A 105 -21.93 -12.73 17.60
CA LEU A 105 -21.61 -11.88 18.76
C LEU A 105 -22.69 -10.83 19.07
N GLY A 106 -23.76 -10.73 18.26
CA GLY A 106 -24.82 -9.74 18.44
C GLY A 106 -24.39 -8.31 18.04
N LEU A 107 -23.36 -8.19 17.19
CA LEU A 107 -22.79 -6.94 16.67
C LEU A 107 -23.33 -6.60 15.27
N SER A 108 -24.46 -7.20 14.88
CA SER A 108 -25.03 -7.07 13.52
C SER A 108 -25.04 -5.61 13.01
N LEU A 109 -24.85 -5.46 11.71
CA LEU A 109 -24.85 -4.15 11.06
C LEU A 109 -26.20 -3.46 11.23
N THR A 110 -26.18 -2.17 11.53
CA THR A 110 -27.39 -1.36 11.66
C THR A 110 -28.09 -1.12 10.33
N PRO A 111 -29.38 -0.75 10.30
CA PRO A 111 -30.07 -0.39 9.06
C PRO A 111 -29.39 0.75 8.30
N GLU A 112 -28.79 1.72 9.00
CA GLU A 112 -28.05 2.85 8.44
C GLU A 112 -26.76 2.38 7.76
N GLU A 113 -25.97 1.51 8.40
CA GLU A 113 -24.77 0.92 7.84
C GLU A 113 -25.09 0.08 6.59
N LEU A 114 -26.15 -0.72 6.65
CA LEU A 114 -26.61 -1.51 5.50
C LEU A 114 -27.07 -0.61 4.32
N ALA A 115 -27.73 0.53 4.62
CA ALA A 115 -28.12 1.49 3.59
C ALA A 115 -26.90 2.17 2.97
N GLN A 116 -25.88 2.48 3.78
CA GLN A 116 -24.62 3.05 3.30
C GLN A 116 -23.87 2.07 2.37
N CYS A 117 -23.72 0.80 2.76
CA CYS A 117 -23.09 -0.22 1.89
C CYS A 117 -23.79 -0.33 0.53
N LYS A 118 -25.12 -0.31 0.52
CA LYS A 118 -25.89 -0.33 -0.74
C LYS A 118 -25.64 0.89 -1.58
N LYS A 119 -25.59 2.07 -0.96
CA LYS A 119 -25.33 3.33 -1.65
C LYS A 119 -23.93 3.34 -2.24
N THR A 120 -22.91 2.96 -1.47
CA THR A 120 -21.52 2.85 -1.96
C THR A 120 -21.44 1.90 -3.16
N ALA A 121 -22.08 0.73 -3.07
CA ALA A 121 -22.10 -0.23 -4.18
C ALA A 121 -22.83 0.31 -5.44
N GLU A 122 -23.85 1.14 -5.28
CA GLU A 122 -24.53 1.85 -6.38
C GLU A 122 -23.62 2.92 -7.00
N ASP A 123 -23.00 3.73 -6.16
CA ASP A 123 -22.10 4.80 -6.59
C ASP A 123 -20.89 4.21 -7.35
N GLN A 124 -20.26 3.14 -6.87
CA GLN A 124 -19.16 2.45 -7.56
C GLN A 124 -19.59 1.83 -8.90
N LEU A 125 -20.77 1.21 -8.96
CA LEU A 125 -21.33 0.71 -10.22
C LEU A 125 -21.52 1.84 -11.23
N THR A 126 -22.07 2.98 -10.79
CA THR A 126 -22.29 4.16 -11.63
C THR A 126 -20.95 4.73 -12.14
N GLN A 127 -19.96 4.87 -11.29
CA GLN A 127 -18.62 5.35 -11.66
C GLN A 127 -17.95 4.42 -12.69
N LEU A 128 -18.07 3.11 -12.52
CA LEU A 128 -17.54 2.14 -13.48
C LEU A 128 -18.25 2.27 -14.85
N GLU A 129 -19.58 2.41 -14.87
CA GLU A 129 -20.35 2.61 -16.11
C GLU A 129 -19.96 3.91 -16.82
N GLU A 130 -19.79 4.99 -16.07
CA GLU A 130 -19.35 6.29 -16.59
C GLU A 130 -17.91 6.24 -17.14
N SER A 131 -17.01 5.54 -16.44
CA SER A 131 -15.64 5.33 -16.88
C SER A 131 -15.59 4.57 -18.22
N ILE A 132 -16.33 3.46 -18.35
CA ILE A 132 -16.44 2.71 -19.60
C ILE A 132 -17.02 3.60 -20.70
N GLY A 133 -18.09 4.35 -20.40
CA GLY A 133 -18.71 5.27 -21.37
C GLY A 133 -17.76 6.36 -21.85
N SER A 134 -16.96 6.93 -20.95
CA SER A 134 -15.99 8.00 -21.25
C SER A 134 -14.82 7.50 -22.10
N GLN A 135 -14.29 6.32 -21.81
CA GLN A 135 -13.24 5.71 -22.62
C GLN A 135 -13.68 5.46 -24.07
N MET A 136 -14.96 5.14 -24.24
CA MET A 136 -15.53 4.94 -25.56
C MET A 136 -15.77 6.24 -26.31
N ALA A 137 -16.23 7.28 -25.63
CA ALA A 137 -16.48 8.60 -26.25
C ALA A 137 -15.19 9.21 -26.84
N THR A 138 -14.04 8.98 -26.19
CA THR A 138 -12.73 9.43 -26.70
C THR A 138 -12.26 8.68 -27.95
N SER A 139 -12.78 7.48 -28.23
CA SER A 139 -12.41 6.67 -29.41
C SER A 139 -13.19 7.01 -30.68
N GLY A 140 -14.12 7.97 -30.67
CA GLY A 140 -14.85 8.53 -31.80
C GLY A 140 -15.86 7.58 -32.49
N ASN A 141 -17.13 7.97 -32.57
CA ASN A 141 -18.24 7.30 -33.26
C ASN A 141 -19.11 6.34 -32.48
N TYR A 142 -19.69 6.76 -31.35
CA TYR A 142 -20.58 5.88 -30.59
C TYR A 142 -21.98 6.48 -30.37
N SER A 143 -23.01 5.67 -30.67
CA SER A 143 -24.39 5.96 -30.23
C SER A 143 -24.56 5.50 -28.77
N ASN A 144 -25.50 6.12 -28.02
CA ASN A 144 -25.84 5.68 -26.66
C ASN A 144 -26.20 4.17 -26.58
N ALA A 145 -26.79 3.61 -27.61
CA ALA A 145 -27.11 2.17 -27.70
C ALA A 145 -25.84 1.30 -27.75
N SER A 146 -24.79 1.74 -28.47
CA SER A 146 -23.51 1.01 -28.53
C SER A 146 -22.75 1.08 -27.21
N VAL A 147 -22.81 2.20 -26.47
CA VAL A 147 -22.24 2.35 -25.12
C VAL A 147 -22.88 1.37 -24.16
N GLN A 148 -24.23 1.32 -24.10
CA GLN A 148 -24.94 0.38 -23.21
C GLN A 148 -24.67 -1.09 -23.56
N SER A 149 -24.52 -1.42 -24.85
CA SER A 149 -24.16 -2.77 -25.26
C SER A 149 -22.77 -3.16 -24.76
N GLN A 150 -21.79 -2.26 -24.82
CA GLN A 150 -20.43 -2.53 -24.37
C GLN A 150 -20.32 -2.54 -22.84
N ILE A 151 -21.05 -1.69 -22.13
CA ILE A 151 -21.16 -1.79 -20.67
C ILE A 151 -21.69 -3.18 -20.29
N ASN A 152 -22.76 -3.64 -20.93
CA ASN A 152 -23.29 -4.97 -20.65
C ASN A 152 -22.30 -6.09 -21.03
N ASP A 153 -21.57 -5.94 -22.14
CA ASP A 153 -20.53 -6.87 -22.55
C ASP A 153 -19.38 -6.93 -21.55
N TYR A 154 -18.97 -5.78 -21.02
CA TYR A 154 -17.97 -5.70 -19.97
C TYR A 154 -18.35 -6.54 -18.75
N PHE A 155 -19.56 -6.38 -18.25
CA PHE A 155 -20.03 -7.16 -17.09
C PHE A 155 -20.17 -8.63 -17.41
N THR A 156 -20.80 -8.98 -18.54
CA THR A 156 -21.15 -10.38 -18.83
C THR A 156 -19.98 -11.18 -19.40
N ASN A 157 -19.18 -10.60 -20.27
CA ASN A 157 -18.11 -11.31 -20.95
C ASN A 157 -16.73 -11.09 -20.28
N ARG A 158 -16.44 -9.89 -19.76
CA ARG A 158 -15.15 -9.64 -19.13
C ARG A 158 -15.16 -10.00 -17.65
N LEU A 159 -16.14 -9.53 -16.88
CA LEU A 159 -16.25 -9.86 -15.46
C LEU A 159 -16.98 -11.18 -15.19
N GLY A 160 -17.75 -11.69 -16.16
CA GLY A 160 -18.52 -12.94 -16.04
C GLY A 160 -19.64 -12.85 -15.02
N MET A 161 -20.22 -11.65 -14.80
CA MET A 161 -21.31 -11.41 -13.87
C MET A 161 -22.30 -10.38 -14.42
N THR A 162 -23.50 -10.33 -13.86
CA THR A 162 -24.45 -9.25 -14.13
C THR A 162 -24.12 -8.02 -13.27
N LYS A 163 -24.62 -6.85 -13.64
CA LYS A 163 -24.53 -5.63 -12.83
C LYS A 163 -25.05 -5.82 -11.41
N ALA A 164 -26.15 -6.57 -11.26
CA ALA A 164 -26.70 -6.90 -9.95
C ALA A 164 -25.76 -7.76 -9.10
N GLN A 165 -25.07 -8.73 -9.72
CA GLN A 165 -24.06 -9.56 -9.04
C GLN A 165 -22.83 -8.76 -8.66
N TYR A 166 -22.37 -7.86 -9.55
CA TYR A 166 -21.28 -6.93 -9.25
C TYR A 166 -21.64 -6.04 -8.04
N LYS A 167 -22.82 -5.41 -8.06
CA LYS A 167 -23.29 -4.61 -6.94
C LYS A 167 -23.35 -5.41 -5.63
N SER A 168 -23.88 -6.64 -5.69
CA SER A 168 -23.93 -7.50 -4.49
C SER A 168 -22.53 -7.89 -3.99
N PHE A 169 -21.58 -8.07 -4.88
CA PHE A 169 -20.19 -8.36 -4.51
C PHE A 169 -19.55 -7.16 -3.78
N ILE A 170 -19.68 -5.96 -4.33
CA ILE A 170 -19.20 -4.73 -3.67
C ILE A 170 -19.90 -4.51 -2.33
N GLU A 171 -21.25 -4.65 -2.29
CA GLU A 171 -22.01 -4.52 -1.03
C GLU A 171 -21.54 -5.51 0.04
N MET A 172 -21.13 -6.71 -0.35
CA MET A 172 -20.57 -7.69 0.59
C MET A 172 -19.20 -7.24 1.12
N GLN A 173 -18.32 -6.68 0.28
CA GLN A 173 -17.02 -6.15 0.70
C GLN A 173 -17.19 -4.99 1.69
N GLU A 174 -18.05 -4.02 1.37
CA GLU A 174 -18.36 -2.88 2.27
C GLU A 174 -18.88 -3.35 3.64
N LYS A 175 -19.76 -4.36 3.64
CA LYS A 175 -20.25 -4.95 4.88
C LYS A 175 -19.15 -5.63 5.68
N ALA A 176 -18.21 -6.29 5.00
CA ALA A 176 -17.09 -6.97 5.64
C ALA A 176 -16.12 -5.96 6.29
N GLU A 177 -15.90 -4.82 5.66
CA GLU A 177 -15.11 -3.72 6.23
C GLU A 177 -15.72 -3.20 7.54
N ILE A 178 -17.05 -2.93 7.55
CA ILE A 178 -17.73 -2.53 8.78
C ILE A 178 -17.72 -3.65 9.84
N ALA A 179 -17.81 -4.91 9.41
CA ALA A 179 -17.72 -6.05 10.31
C ALA A 179 -16.32 -6.15 10.95
N GLU A 180 -15.27 -5.90 10.19
CA GLU A 180 -13.90 -5.82 10.69
C GLU A 180 -13.73 -4.74 11.75
N ASP A 181 -14.21 -3.53 11.50
CA ASP A 181 -14.19 -2.43 12.47
C ASP A 181 -14.89 -2.81 13.79
N LYS A 182 -16.10 -3.41 13.68
CA LYS A 182 -16.87 -3.84 14.86
C LYS A 182 -16.18 -4.95 15.65
N LEU A 183 -15.56 -5.91 14.95
CA LEU A 183 -14.83 -6.99 15.58
C LEU A 183 -13.53 -6.48 16.22
N THR A 184 -12.79 -5.60 15.56
CA THR A 184 -11.61 -4.95 16.12
C THR A 184 -11.95 -4.21 17.40
N ALA A 185 -13.03 -3.40 17.41
CA ALA A 185 -13.50 -2.71 18.59
C ALA A 185 -13.97 -3.68 19.71
N TYR A 186 -14.60 -4.79 19.34
CA TYR A 186 -15.04 -5.79 20.31
C TYR A 186 -13.87 -6.49 21.00
N TYR A 187 -12.81 -6.79 20.26
CA TYR A 187 -11.61 -7.46 20.75
C TYR A 187 -10.51 -6.50 21.22
N GLU A 188 -10.73 -5.18 21.21
CA GLU A 188 -9.74 -4.15 21.55
C GLU A 188 -8.95 -4.49 22.85
N GLY A 189 -9.66 -4.89 23.91
CA GLY A 189 -9.02 -5.24 25.18
C GLY A 189 -8.14 -6.50 25.14
N GLU A 190 -8.38 -7.41 24.20
CA GLU A 190 -7.55 -8.59 23.96
C GLU A 190 -6.37 -8.25 23.04
N LEU A 191 -6.64 -7.46 22.00
CA LEU A 191 -5.64 -7.05 21.01
C LEU A 191 -4.55 -6.17 21.62
N SER A 192 -4.93 -5.26 22.52
CA SER A 192 -4.01 -4.35 23.23
C SER A 192 -3.35 -4.97 24.46
N ASN A 193 -3.71 -6.21 24.83
CA ASN A 193 -3.11 -6.91 25.97
C ASN A 193 -1.84 -7.64 25.54
N PHE A 194 -0.73 -6.92 25.46
CA PHE A 194 0.62 -7.43 25.22
C PHE A 194 1.64 -6.74 26.12
N THR A 195 2.77 -7.40 26.31
CA THR A 195 3.88 -6.89 27.12
C THR A 195 4.77 -5.96 26.29
N GLU A 196 5.57 -5.15 26.96
CA GLU A 196 6.59 -4.33 26.30
C GLU A 196 7.59 -5.20 25.51
N GLU A 197 7.99 -6.35 26.05
CA GLU A 197 8.89 -7.31 25.39
C GLU A 197 8.29 -7.82 24.06
N GLU A 198 6.99 -8.12 24.03
CA GLU A 198 6.29 -8.55 22.80
C GLU A 198 6.21 -7.42 21.76
N LEU A 199 5.97 -6.18 22.20
CA LEU A 199 5.96 -5.02 21.30
C LEU A 199 7.34 -4.77 20.69
N LEU A 200 8.39 -4.79 21.50
CA LEU A 200 9.76 -4.62 21.01
C LEU A 200 10.20 -5.76 20.09
N ALA A 201 9.83 -6.99 20.40
CA ALA A 201 10.12 -8.14 19.53
C ALA A 201 9.38 -8.02 18.17
N TYR A 202 8.14 -7.52 18.18
CA TYR A 202 7.42 -7.21 16.94
C TYR A 202 8.10 -6.10 16.16
N TYR A 203 8.53 -5.03 16.83
CA TYR A 203 9.24 -3.91 16.22
C TYR A 203 10.55 -4.35 15.58
N ASP A 204 11.38 -5.10 16.29
CA ASP A 204 12.65 -5.64 15.78
C ASP A 204 12.44 -6.48 14.53
N LYS A 205 11.45 -7.37 14.53
CA LYS A 205 11.10 -8.18 13.38
C LYS A 205 10.64 -7.31 12.20
N PHE A 206 9.74 -6.37 12.47
CA PHE A 206 9.21 -5.45 11.44
C PHE A 206 10.33 -4.65 10.78
N VAL A 207 11.25 -4.08 11.56
CA VAL A 207 12.37 -3.30 11.02
C VAL A 207 13.34 -4.20 10.24
N THR A 208 13.64 -5.38 10.75
CA THR A 208 14.52 -6.34 10.08
C THR A 208 13.97 -6.74 8.70
N GLU A 209 12.73 -7.20 8.65
CA GLU A 209 12.12 -7.71 7.42
C GLU A 209 11.84 -6.61 6.37
N ASN A 210 11.51 -5.40 6.80
CA ASN A 210 11.11 -4.33 5.89
C ASN A 210 12.24 -3.36 5.51
N TYR A 211 13.30 -3.27 6.34
CA TYR A 211 14.37 -2.31 6.14
C TYR A 211 15.75 -2.97 6.07
N ALA A 212 16.15 -3.76 7.08
CA ALA A 212 17.50 -4.30 7.14
C ALA A 212 17.79 -5.34 6.07
N ASP A 213 16.89 -6.31 5.88
CA ASP A 213 17.04 -7.40 4.90
C ASP A 213 16.96 -6.89 3.45
N ASN A 214 16.32 -5.74 3.23
CA ASN A 214 16.14 -5.13 1.92
C ASN A 214 17.06 -3.91 1.71
N TYR A 215 17.99 -3.66 2.62
CA TYR A 215 18.88 -2.52 2.51
C TYR A 215 19.87 -2.69 1.35
N GLU A 216 19.93 -1.68 0.49
CA GLU A 216 20.96 -1.51 -0.55
C GLU A 216 21.69 -0.17 -0.36
N PRO A 217 23.00 -0.08 -0.59
CA PRO A 217 23.72 1.17 -0.55
C PRO A 217 23.07 2.26 -1.42
N GLY A 218 22.84 3.43 -0.87
CA GLY A 218 22.14 4.54 -1.53
C GLY A 218 20.62 4.57 -1.30
N THR A 219 20.01 3.49 -0.82
CA THR A 219 18.56 3.43 -0.52
C THR A 219 18.21 4.34 0.66
N TYR A 220 19.08 4.42 1.64
CA TYR A 220 18.91 5.27 2.83
C TYR A 220 18.69 6.73 2.45
N SER A 221 19.54 7.31 1.62
CA SER A 221 19.43 8.71 1.19
C SER A 221 18.17 9.00 0.41
N MET A 222 17.78 8.08 -0.46
CA MET A 222 16.55 8.24 -1.24
C MET A 222 15.34 8.22 -0.32
N GLN A 223 15.26 7.29 0.60
CA GLN A 223 14.15 7.20 1.56
C GLN A 223 14.14 8.40 2.50
N MET A 224 15.31 8.85 3.00
CA MET A 224 15.44 10.05 3.81
C MET A 224 14.97 11.28 3.02
N TYR A 225 15.39 11.43 1.76
CA TYR A 225 14.93 12.50 0.90
C TYR A 225 13.41 12.48 0.71
N MET A 226 12.83 11.30 0.44
CA MET A 226 11.38 11.14 0.29
C MET A 226 10.62 11.47 1.58
N TYR A 227 11.16 11.11 2.74
CA TYR A 227 10.62 11.51 4.04
C TYR A 227 10.66 13.02 4.23
N MET A 228 11.80 13.66 3.94
CA MET A 228 11.98 15.11 4.09
C MET A 228 11.04 15.94 3.21
N ILE A 229 10.72 15.48 2.01
CA ILE A 229 9.78 16.16 1.10
C ILE A 229 8.31 15.80 1.36
N GLY A 230 8.04 14.96 2.36
CA GLY A 230 6.69 14.61 2.81
C GLY A 230 5.97 13.54 1.97
N TYR A 231 6.67 12.85 1.08
CA TYR A 231 6.08 11.75 0.31
C TYR A 231 5.98 10.44 1.09
N ASN A 232 6.92 10.20 2.01
CA ASN A 232 6.88 9.08 2.95
C ASN A 232 6.86 9.63 4.37
N GLN A 233 5.78 9.37 5.10
CA GLN A 233 5.63 9.81 6.50
C GLN A 233 6.25 8.83 7.51
N VAL A 234 6.93 7.79 7.03
CA VAL A 234 7.56 6.79 7.89
C VAL A 234 9.01 7.16 8.11
N PRO A 235 9.42 7.41 9.37
CA PRO A 235 10.80 7.73 9.70
C PRO A 235 11.73 6.55 9.43
N PHE A 236 13.02 6.83 9.36
CA PHE A 236 14.06 5.83 9.19
C PHE A 236 14.22 5.01 10.46
N LEU A 237 13.86 3.75 10.41
CA LEU A 237 13.88 2.84 11.55
C LEU A 237 15.11 1.92 11.57
N TYR A 238 15.92 1.95 10.50
CA TYR A 238 17.15 1.18 10.39
C TYR A 238 18.30 2.05 9.87
N VAL A 239 19.45 1.96 10.52
CA VAL A 239 20.69 2.65 10.15
C VAL A 239 21.78 1.61 9.94
N PRO A 240 22.39 1.50 8.75
CA PRO A 240 23.44 0.53 8.47
C PRO A 240 24.69 0.75 9.34
N GLU A 241 25.47 -0.33 9.52
CA GLU A 241 26.79 -0.23 10.13
C GLU A 241 27.70 0.75 9.40
N ASN A 242 28.59 1.38 10.12
CA ASN A 242 29.56 2.36 9.61
C ASN A 242 29.01 3.71 9.17
N TYR A 243 27.76 4.00 9.45
CA TYR A 243 27.22 5.34 9.28
C TYR A 243 27.74 6.26 10.38
N ILE A 244 27.90 7.52 10.03
CA ILE A 244 28.26 8.58 10.96
C ILE A 244 27.05 9.46 11.22
N TYR A 245 26.92 9.96 12.42
CA TYR A 245 25.79 10.78 12.85
C TYR A 245 26.24 12.23 12.99
N VAL A 246 25.49 13.13 12.35
CA VAL A 246 25.83 14.54 12.28
C VAL A 246 24.63 15.44 12.43
N ASP A 247 24.76 16.49 13.19
CA ASP A 247 23.93 17.68 13.08
C ASP A 247 24.60 18.61 12.09
N VAL A 248 23.82 19.14 11.15
CA VAL A 248 24.31 20.03 10.11
C VAL A 248 23.39 21.23 10.03
N LEU A 249 23.98 22.41 10.05
CA LEU A 249 23.31 23.63 9.62
C LEU A 249 23.97 24.16 8.35
N SER A 250 23.17 24.78 7.51
CA SER A 250 23.65 25.43 6.31
C SER A 250 23.07 26.84 6.16
N TYR A 251 23.93 27.76 5.73
CA TYR A 251 23.56 29.13 5.42
C TYR A 251 24.09 29.51 4.04
N THR A 252 23.19 29.89 3.13
CA THR A 252 23.57 30.27 1.76
C THR A 252 23.59 31.78 1.63
N ALA A 253 24.75 32.33 1.29
CA ALA A 253 25.01 33.74 1.07
C ALA A 253 25.20 34.09 -0.42
N GLY A 254 24.85 35.28 -0.80
CA GLY A 254 25.02 35.81 -2.16
C GLY A 254 26.49 36.24 -2.49
N SER A 255 27.36 36.19 -1.52
CA SER A 255 28.78 36.53 -1.67
C SER A 255 29.67 35.70 -0.74
N GLU A 256 30.94 35.58 -1.11
CA GLU A 256 31.94 34.90 -0.25
C GLU A 256 32.19 35.68 1.05
N GLU A 257 32.13 36.99 1.01
CA GLU A 257 32.32 37.86 2.18
C GLU A 257 31.23 37.62 3.23
N ASP A 258 29.95 37.57 2.80
CA ASP A 258 28.83 37.32 3.69
C ASP A 258 28.88 35.88 4.26
N ALA A 259 29.26 34.91 3.45
CA ALA A 259 29.45 33.51 3.88
C ALA A 259 30.53 33.44 4.97
N LYS A 260 31.69 34.04 4.73
CA LYS A 260 32.79 34.09 5.72
C LYS A 260 32.42 34.89 6.97
N ALA A 261 31.61 35.94 6.85
CA ALA A 261 31.13 36.67 8.00
C ALA A 261 30.21 35.80 8.88
N PHE A 262 29.36 34.97 8.30
CA PHE A 262 28.56 34.00 9.06
C PHE A 262 29.43 32.91 9.71
N GLU A 263 30.39 32.34 8.95
CA GLU A 263 31.33 31.35 9.49
C GLU A 263 32.13 31.92 10.64
N GLN A 264 32.50 33.21 10.58
CA GLN A 264 33.30 33.86 11.64
C GLN A 264 32.53 33.92 12.98
N ARG A 265 31.19 34.06 12.96
CA ARG A 265 30.37 34.00 14.21
C ARG A 265 30.60 32.67 14.92
N PHE A 266 30.62 31.57 14.19
CA PHE A 266 30.96 30.24 14.75
C PHE A 266 32.39 30.21 15.31
N LYS A 267 33.38 30.72 14.53
CA LYS A 267 34.78 30.75 14.96
C LYS A 267 35.03 31.66 16.16
N ASP A 268 34.20 32.68 16.33
CA ASP A 268 34.23 33.57 17.53
C ASP A 268 33.51 32.94 18.75
N GLY A 269 32.97 31.73 18.61
CA GLY A 269 32.43 30.94 19.72
C GLY A 269 30.94 31.07 19.92
N GLU A 270 30.19 31.58 18.93
CA GLU A 270 28.72 31.47 18.94
C GLU A 270 28.31 29.99 18.85
N ASP A 271 27.43 29.56 19.73
CA ASP A 271 27.08 28.15 19.81
C ASP A 271 26.20 27.69 18.65
N PHE A 272 26.22 26.38 18.40
CA PHE A 272 25.53 25.74 17.26
C PHE A 272 24.02 26.03 17.28
N ASP A 273 23.35 25.96 18.41
CA ASP A 273 21.91 26.13 18.53
C ASP A 273 21.49 27.58 18.28
N THR A 274 22.30 28.54 18.72
CA THR A 274 22.10 29.96 18.43
C THR A 274 22.26 30.27 16.94
N LEU A 275 23.25 29.67 16.29
CA LEU A 275 23.46 29.81 14.87
C LEU A 275 22.33 29.12 14.07
N ALA A 276 21.86 27.96 14.52
CA ALA A 276 20.75 27.22 13.93
C ALA A 276 19.44 28.03 13.94
N ALA A 277 19.24 28.87 14.95
CA ALA A 277 18.07 29.74 15.08
C ALA A 277 18.18 31.06 14.25
N ALA A 278 19.29 31.31 13.56
CA ALA A 278 19.47 32.53 12.78
C ALA A 278 18.66 32.53 11.49
N ASP A 279 18.23 33.72 11.04
CA ASP A 279 17.47 33.90 9.81
C ASP A 279 18.24 33.36 8.57
N GLY A 280 17.56 32.56 7.75
CA GLY A 280 18.11 32.01 6.52
C GLY A 280 18.98 30.77 6.72
N VAL A 281 19.11 30.26 7.96
CA VAL A 281 19.78 28.99 8.26
C VAL A 281 18.78 27.84 8.08
N THR A 282 19.25 26.77 7.48
CA THR A 282 18.52 25.50 7.37
C THR A 282 19.23 24.44 8.22
N THR A 283 18.47 23.70 9.02
CA THR A 283 19.00 22.64 9.86
C THR A 283 18.34 21.31 9.58
N ALA A 284 19.03 20.21 9.93
CA ALA A 284 18.43 18.88 9.95
C ALA A 284 17.27 18.79 10.96
N HIS A 285 17.42 19.45 12.10
CA HIS A 285 16.44 19.44 13.20
C HIS A 285 15.06 19.96 12.81
N ASP A 286 14.97 20.94 11.92
CA ASP A 286 13.69 21.54 11.54
C ASP A 286 12.74 20.56 10.84
N LYS A 287 13.29 19.53 10.22
CA LYS A 287 12.51 18.54 9.46
C LYS A 287 12.42 17.18 10.14
N LEU A 288 13.50 16.70 10.74
CA LEU A 288 13.59 15.34 11.27
C LEU A 288 13.52 15.28 12.79
N LYS A 289 13.75 16.39 13.49
CA LYS A 289 13.99 16.45 14.93
C LYS A 289 15.11 15.49 15.41
N ALA A 290 16.02 15.13 14.52
CA ALA A 290 17.04 14.12 14.72
C ALA A 290 18.28 14.38 13.85
N PRO A 291 19.48 14.02 14.31
CA PRO A 291 20.70 14.05 13.49
C PRO A 291 20.57 13.22 12.22
N TYR A 292 21.30 13.59 11.18
CA TYR A 292 21.44 12.74 9.99
C TYR A 292 22.37 11.56 10.28
N ALA A 293 21.98 10.38 9.84
CA ALA A 293 22.88 9.26 9.67
C ALA A 293 23.35 9.22 8.21
N ILE A 294 24.65 9.28 7.96
CA ILE A 294 25.21 9.35 6.60
C ILE A 294 26.33 8.36 6.39
N GLY A 295 26.28 7.68 5.25
CA GLY A 295 27.31 6.76 4.76
C GLY A 295 27.94 7.25 3.46
N GLU A 296 28.99 6.56 3.02
CA GLU A 296 29.74 6.90 1.80
C GLU A 296 28.86 6.91 0.54
N ALA A 297 27.86 6.01 0.45
CA ALA A 297 26.96 5.92 -0.69
C ALA A 297 25.82 6.97 -0.65
N ASP A 298 25.60 7.62 0.48
CA ASP A 298 24.36 8.34 0.77
C ASP A 298 24.53 9.86 1.00
N TRP A 299 25.74 10.32 1.25
CA TRP A 299 25.99 11.73 1.60
C TRP A 299 25.47 12.73 0.55
N GLY A 300 25.48 12.35 -0.72
CA GLY A 300 25.12 13.26 -1.81
C GLY A 300 23.72 13.85 -1.72
N TYR A 301 22.76 13.09 -1.23
CA TYR A 301 21.36 13.56 -1.05
C TYR A 301 21.16 14.40 0.21
N VAL A 302 21.93 14.11 1.26
CA VAL A 302 21.75 14.71 2.58
C VAL A 302 22.59 15.98 2.72
N LEU A 303 23.85 15.92 2.32
CA LEU A 303 24.83 17.02 2.50
C LEU A 303 25.06 17.83 1.21
N GLY A 304 24.76 17.26 0.07
CA GLY A 304 24.93 17.91 -1.24
C GLY A 304 26.38 18.15 -1.65
N SER A 305 27.37 17.81 -0.80
CA SER A 305 28.79 18.07 -1.05
C SER A 305 29.69 17.01 -0.42
N ALA A 306 30.64 16.50 -1.21
CA ALA A 306 31.69 15.59 -0.75
C ALA A 306 32.61 16.22 0.30
N ASP A 307 32.85 17.51 0.21
CA ASP A 307 33.71 18.22 1.16
C ASP A 307 33.08 18.29 2.55
N VAL A 308 31.74 18.45 2.61
CA VAL A 308 30.99 18.40 3.88
C VAL A 308 31.04 17.00 4.49
N TYR A 309 30.90 15.96 3.66
CA TYR A 309 31.04 14.57 4.13
C TYR A 309 32.47 14.28 4.63
N THR A 310 33.48 14.73 3.91
CA THR A 310 34.89 14.59 4.31
C THR A 310 35.16 15.30 5.63
N LEU A 311 34.62 16.51 5.81
CA LEU A 311 34.68 17.24 7.08
C LEU A 311 34.03 16.43 8.20
N ALA A 312 32.79 15.95 7.97
CA ALA A 312 32.06 15.15 8.95
C ALA A 312 32.83 13.89 9.38
N GLN A 313 33.48 13.19 8.44
CA GLN A 313 34.33 12.02 8.74
C GLN A 313 35.57 12.35 9.56
N SER A 314 36.11 13.55 9.42
CA SER A 314 37.33 13.99 10.15
C SER A 314 37.07 14.34 11.61
N LEU A 315 35.81 14.56 12.00
CA LEU A 315 35.43 14.97 13.35
C LEU A 315 35.28 13.76 14.27
N GLU A 316 35.71 13.93 15.52
CA GLU A 316 35.36 13.02 16.61
C GLU A 316 33.96 13.38 17.17
N VAL A 317 33.30 12.40 17.82
CA VAL A 317 32.01 12.63 18.49
C VAL A 317 32.10 13.81 19.47
N GLY A 318 31.19 14.75 19.35
CA GLY A 318 31.15 15.98 20.13
C GLY A 318 31.92 17.15 19.52
N GLN A 319 32.73 16.93 18.50
CA GLN A 319 33.44 18.00 17.77
C GLN A 319 32.51 18.68 16.75
N THR A 320 32.78 19.95 16.52
CA THR A 320 32.09 20.80 15.56
C THR A 320 33.12 21.56 14.74
N ASP A 321 32.93 21.62 13.42
CA ASP A 321 33.77 22.47 12.56
C ASP A 321 32.92 22.97 11.37
N SER A 322 33.50 23.89 10.57
CA SER A 322 32.82 24.57 9.48
C SER A 322 33.58 24.50 8.17
N THR A 323 32.85 24.60 7.07
CA THR A 323 33.42 24.78 5.73
C THR A 323 32.54 25.73 4.91
N VAL A 324 33.17 26.46 4.00
CA VAL A 324 32.49 27.35 3.04
C VAL A 324 32.67 26.79 1.65
N ILE A 325 31.60 26.54 0.96
CA ILE A 325 31.57 25.97 -0.39
C ILE A 325 30.99 26.96 -1.38
N GLN A 326 31.69 27.21 -2.48
CA GLN A 326 31.09 27.91 -3.62
C GLN A 326 30.14 26.98 -4.34
N ASN A 327 28.90 27.39 -4.51
CA ASN A 327 27.91 26.57 -5.18
C ASN A 327 28.20 26.48 -6.67
N THR A 328 27.99 25.31 -7.26
CA THR A 328 28.04 25.09 -8.70
C THR A 328 26.62 24.84 -9.23
N THR A 329 26.37 25.25 -10.45
CA THR A 329 25.15 24.92 -11.21
C THR A 329 25.53 24.02 -12.36
N THR A 330 24.91 22.85 -12.46
CA THR A 330 25.10 21.91 -13.57
C THR A 330 24.00 22.12 -14.59
N ALA A 331 24.37 22.50 -15.81
CA ALA A 331 23.45 22.63 -16.93
C ALA A 331 22.97 21.24 -17.41
N THR A 332 21.88 21.20 -18.18
CA THR A 332 21.30 19.96 -18.74
C THR A 332 22.27 19.17 -19.66
N ASP A 333 23.32 19.80 -20.13
CA ASP A 333 24.39 19.19 -20.94
C ASP A 333 25.56 18.66 -20.08
N GLY A 334 25.47 18.74 -18.74
CA GLY A 334 26.50 18.30 -17.81
C GLY A 334 27.61 19.34 -17.56
N THR A 335 27.49 20.56 -18.12
CA THR A 335 28.48 21.62 -17.88
C THR A 335 28.26 22.23 -16.48
N GLU A 336 29.29 22.19 -15.65
CA GLU A 336 29.29 22.86 -14.34
C GLU A 336 29.76 24.30 -14.49
N THR A 337 29.02 25.22 -13.83
CA THR A 337 29.35 26.64 -13.76
C THR A 337 29.35 27.08 -12.31
N GLU A 338 30.41 27.75 -11.87
CA GLU A 338 30.47 28.33 -10.53
C GLU A 338 29.36 29.41 -10.37
N SER A 339 28.63 29.29 -9.29
CA SER A 339 27.62 30.28 -8.87
C SER A 339 28.29 31.43 -8.11
N SER A 340 27.61 32.57 -8.04
CA SER A 340 28.03 33.66 -7.13
C SER A 340 27.62 33.36 -5.67
N ASN A 341 26.85 32.31 -5.43
CA ASN A 341 26.39 31.95 -4.08
C ASN A 341 27.37 31.00 -3.40
N TYR A 342 27.50 31.19 -2.10
CA TYR A 342 28.34 30.39 -1.23
C TYR A 342 27.47 29.80 -0.10
N THR A 343 27.70 28.56 0.26
CA THR A 343 27.03 27.93 1.40
C THR A 343 28.05 27.62 2.48
N VAL A 344 27.77 28.11 3.68
CA VAL A 344 28.49 27.74 4.90
C VAL A 344 27.81 26.52 5.46
N TYR A 345 28.57 25.49 5.75
CA TYR A 345 28.13 24.34 6.54
C TYR A 345 28.84 24.35 7.87
N ILE A 346 28.10 24.21 8.95
CA ILE A 346 28.64 23.90 10.26
C ILE A 346 28.15 22.51 10.64
N VAL A 347 29.09 21.61 10.84
CA VAL A 347 28.88 20.18 11.04
C VAL A 347 29.29 19.82 12.45
N LYS A 348 28.38 19.25 13.22
CA LYS A 348 28.62 18.72 14.55
C LYS A 348 28.52 17.21 14.51
N ARG A 349 29.60 16.52 14.84
CA ARG A 349 29.59 15.08 15.01
C ARG A 349 28.88 14.72 16.30
N VAL A 350 27.85 13.88 16.20
CA VAL A 350 27.06 13.45 17.37
C VAL A 350 27.22 11.96 17.60
N ASP A 351 26.82 11.51 18.79
CA ASP A 351 26.81 10.09 19.12
C ASP A 351 25.69 9.38 18.37
N GLY A 352 25.93 8.11 18.01
CA GLY A 352 24.94 7.20 17.42
C GLY A 352 24.00 6.57 18.45
N ALA A 353 23.86 7.19 19.63
CA ALA A 353 23.12 6.65 20.77
C ALA A 353 21.59 6.53 20.56
N PHE A 354 21.08 6.99 19.44
CA PHE A 354 19.67 6.81 19.10
C PHE A 354 19.34 5.41 18.53
N CYS A 355 20.33 4.53 18.40
CA CYS A 355 20.09 3.12 18.15
C CYS A 355 20.09 2.38 19.49
N GLU A 356 18.94 1.84 19.91
CA GLU A 356 18.75 1.25 21.25
C GLU A 356 19.73 0.11 21.53
N ASN A 357 19.96 -0.75 20.58
CA ASN A 357 20.84 -1.92 20.73
C ASN A 357 22.29 -1.66 20.30
N GLY A 358 22.63 -0.39 20.17
CA GLY A 358 23.92 0.04 19.70
C GLY A 358 24.09 -0.11 18.20
N ALA A 359 25.20 0.38 17.67
CA ALA A 359 25.51 0.36 16.25
C ALA A 359 25.52 -1.06 15.61
N ALA A 360 25.50 -2.11 16.41
CA ALA A 360 25.58 -3.50 15.93
C ALA A 360 24.27 -4.01 15.32
N SER A 361 23.11 -3.52 15.76
CA SER A 361 21.81 -3.95 15.20
C SER A 361 21.28 -3.01 14.13
N GLY A 362 21.70 -1.76 14.12
CA GLY A 362 21.21 -0.73 13.21
C GLY A 362 19.75 -0.32 13.40
N ILE A 363 19.01 -0.94 14.32
CA ILE A 363 17.60 -0.62 14.60
C ILE A 363 17.54 0.62 15.50
N VAL A 364 16.77 1.62 15.06
CA VAL A 364 16.57 2.86 15.79
C VAL A 364 15.62 2.62 16.95
N ASP A 365 15.88 3.26 18.11
CA ASP A 365 14.99 3.17 19.27
C ASP A 365 13.55 3.54 18.90
N ILE A 366 12.58 2.74 19.34
CA ILE A 366 11.16 2.91 19.06
C ILE A 366 10.61 4.26 19.55
N ASP A 367 11.25 4.86 20.58
CA ASP A 367 10.87 6.14 21.16
C ASP A 367 11.66 7.32 20.59
N TYR A 368 12.58 7.06 19.67
CA TYR A 368 13.43 8.11 19.15
C TYR A 368 12.66 9.13 18.31
N TYR A 369 11.73 8.69 17.48
CA TYR A 369 10.87 9.56 16.69
C TYR A 369 9.49 9.67 17.30
N ASP A 370 8.97 10.90 17.41
CA ASP A 370 7.61 11.14 17.91
C ASP A 370 6.57 10.33 17.13
N GLY A 371 5.74 9.56 17.83
CA GLY A 371 4.63 8.81 17.28
C GLY A 371 4.97 7.44 16.67
N VAL A 372 6.25 7.06 16.57
CA VAL A 372 6.63 5.73 16.05
C VAL A 372 6.10 4.62 16.93
N ARG A 373 6.27 4.72 18.24
CA ARG A 373 5.74 3.74 19.19
C ARG A 373 4.23 3.51 19.01
N ASP A 374 3.47 4.59 18.87
CA ASP A 374 2.02 4.50 18.67
C ASP A 374 1.65 3.86 17.34
N GLN A 375 2.40 4.17 16.27
CA GLN A 375 2.22 3.53 14.97
C GLN A 375 2.56 2.03 15.01
N VAL A 376 3.67 1.66 15.64
CA VAL A 376 4.09 0.26 15.81
C VAL A 376 3.06 -0.49 16.66
N LYS A 377 2.56 0.11 17.73
CA LYS A 377 1.50 -0.45 18.56
C LYS A 377 0.23 -0.72 17.75
N SER A 378 -0.25 0.25 16.99
CA SER A 378 -1.42 0.08 16.12
C SER A 378 -1.20 -0.99 15.05
N SER A 379 0.00 -1.06 14.48
CA SER A 379 0.37 -2.10 13.51
C SER A 379 0.41 -3.49 14.15
N TYR A 380 0.90 -3.59 15.38
CA TYR A 380 0.93 -4.84 16.13
C TYR A 380 -0.49 -5.30 16.50
N GLU A 381 -1.35 -4.39 16.96
CA GLU A 381 -2.77 -4.68 17.21
C GLU A 381 -3.50 -5.17 15.95
N SER A 382 -3.23 -4.55 14.79
CA SER A 382 -3.77 -4.99 13.49
C SER A 382 -3.24 -6.38 13.10
N THR A 383 -1.97 -6.67 13.33
CA THR A 383 -1.40 -8.00 13.09
C THR A 383 -2.05 -9.05 13.98
N ARG A 384 -2.23 -8.76 15.26
CA ARG A 384 -2.93 -9.65 16.21
C ARG A 384 -4.39 -9.87 15.82
N PHE A 385 -5.06 -8.83 15.31
CA PHE A 385 -6.42 -9.00 14.78
C PHE A 385 -6.43 -9.91 13.55
N SER A 386 -5.48 -9.74 12.63
CA SER A 386 -5.36 -10.60 11.46
C SER A 386 -5.13 -12.06 11.84
N ASP A 387 -4.24 -12.33 12.78
CA ASP A 387 -3.98 -13.68 13.30
C ASP A 387 -5.23 -14.29 13.96
N LEU A 388 -5.94 -13.48 14.77
CA LEU A 388 -7.21 -13.89 15.38
C LEU A 388 -8.24 -14.21 14.30
N ALA A 389 -8.39 -13.35 13.33
CA ALA A 389 -9.36 -13.50 12.25
C ALA A 389 -9.05 -14.72 11.36
N GLU A 390 -7.77 -14.96 11.05
CA GLU A 390 -7.35 -16.16 10.34
C GLU A 390 -7.65 -17.44 11.15
N SER A 391 -7.56 -17.40 12.46
CA SER A 391 -7.90 -18.53 13.32
C SER A 391 -9.37 -18.96 13.19
N TRP A 392 -10.25 -18.08 12.72
CA TRP A 392 -11.67 -18.39 12.46
C TRP A 392 -11.88 -19.19 11.17
N LEU A 393 -10.90 -19.25 10.27
CA LEU A 393 -10.97 -20.02 9.02
C LEU A 393 -10.79 -21.53 9.25
N THR A 394 -11.58 -22.09 10.17
CA THR A 394 -11.55 -23.51 10.49
C THR A 394 -11.94 -24.36 9.29
N ASP A 395 -11.31 -25.54 9.14
CA ASP A 395 -11.56 -26.47 8.05
C ASP A 395 -11.42 -25.85 6.65
N LYS A 396 -10.49 -24.88 6.50
CA LYS A 396 -10.21 -24.22 5.22
C LYS A 396 -9.82 -25.23 4.14
N GLN A 397 -10.53 -25.18 3.03
CA GLN A 397 -10.29 -25.99 1.83
C GLN A 397 -10.21 -25.07 0.61
N LEU A 398 -9.19 -25.24 -0.20
CA LEU A 398 -8.99 -24.56 -1.47
C LEU A 398 -9.05 -25.61 -2.60
N SER A 399 -9.82 -25.31 -3.64
CA SER A 399 -9.91 -26.16 -4.83
C SER A 399 -8.75 -25.84 -5.78
N ASP A 400 -8.20 -26.85 -6.45
CA ASP A 400 -7.20 -26.66 -7.52
C ASP A 400 -7.66 -25.69 -8.63
N ALA A 401 -8.96 -25.44 -8.73
CA ALA A 401 -9.51 -24.52 -9.71
C ALA A 401 -9.02 -23.06 -9.52
N ILE A 402 -8.62 -22.65 -8.28
CA ILE A 402 -8.07 -21.31 -8.05
C ILE A 402 -6.75 -21.10 -8.79
N TYR A 403 -5.92 -22.15 -8.91
CA TYR A 403 -4.60 -22.08 -9.56
C TYR A 403 -4.67 -22.12 -11.08
N THR A 404 -5.82 -22.49 -11.64
CA THR A 404 -6.03 -22.52 -13.10
C THR A 404 -6.58 -21.21 -13.66
N PHE A 405 -6.93 -20.27 -12.80
CA PHE A 405 -7.42 -18.95 -13.21
C PHE A 405 -6.24 -18.02 -13.47
N ALA A 406 -6.08 -17.60 -14.72
CA ALA A 406 -4.96 -16.77 -15.17
C ALA A 406 -5.35 -15.27 -15.36
N GLY A 407 -6.62 -14.91 -15.14
CA GLY A 407 -7.10 -13.52 -15.26
C GLY A 407 -7.52 -13.15 -16.67
#